data_782b7afad904966d3678e0daaad9e0a9
#
_entry.id   782b7afad904966d3678e0daaad9e0a9
#
_cell.length_a   1.000
_cell.length_b   1.000
_cell.length_c   1.000
_cell.angle_alpha   90.00
_cell.angle_beta   90.00
_cell.angle_gamma   90.00
#
_symmetry.space_group_name_H-M   'P 1'
#
loop_
_entity.id
_entity.type
_entity.pdbx_description
1 polymer ?
#
loop_
_entity_poly.entity_id
_entity_poly.type
_entity_poly.pdbx_seq_one_letter_code
_entity_poly.pdbx_strand_id
1 'polypeptide(L)' 'MAKAAETQQQDHAQVYELGNRVARSTIAVTDTVVQRGGFKGEELSTIGQLRDQAVQVVQLAEAFQSEAAGE' A
#
# COMPACT_ATOMS: atom_id res chain seq x y z
N MET A 1 -15.07 14.90 22.49
CA MET A 1 -13.72 15.26 22.05
C MET A 1 -12.77 14.08 22.10
N ALA A 2 -12.64 13.43 23.28
CA ALA A 2 -11.79 12.25 23.40
C ALA A 2 -12.20 11.12 22.46
N LYS A 3 -13.50 10.89 22.29
CA LYS A 3 -13.99 9.85 21.38
C LYS A 3 -13.62 10.16 19.94
N ALA A 4 -13.66 11.43 19.53
CA ALA A 4 -13.31 11.81 18.17
C ALA A 4 -11.83 11.53 17.89
N ALA A 5 -10.95 11.82 18.86
CA ALA A 5 -9.52 11.56 18.71
C ALA A 5 -9.23 10.07 18.64
N GLU A 6 -9.89 9.27 19.49
CA GLU A 6 -9.73 7.81 19.47
C GLU A 6 -10.22 7.21 18.16
N THR A 7 -11.36 7.71 17.66
CA THR A 7 -11.91 7.25 16.39
C THR A 7 -10.94 7.57 15.24
N GLN A 8 -10.35 8.76 15.25
CA GLN A 8 -9.40 9.14 14.22
C GLN A 8 -8.16 8.25 14.23
N GLN A 9 -7.65 7.88 15.41
CA GLN A 9 -6.50 6.98 15.49
C GLN A 9 -6.87 5.58 14.98
N GLN A 10 -8.05 5.09 15.32
CA GLN A 10 -8.51 3.80 14.81
C GLN A 10 -8.70 3.84 13.31
N ASP A 11 -9.28 4.94 12.80
CA ASP A 11 -9.49 5.11 11.37
C ASP A 11 -8.14 5.15 10.63
N HIS A 12 -7.13 5.83 11.20
CA HIS A 12 -5.81 5.86 10.59
C HIS A 12 -5.18 4.47 10.55
N ALA A 13 -5.29 3.70 11.63
CA ALA A 13 -4.78 2.35 11.67
C ALA A 13 -5.46 1.46 10.62
N GLN A 14 -6.78 1.59 10.49
CA GLN A 14 -7.53 0.83 9.50
C GLN A 14 -7.17 1.22 8.09
N VAL A 15 -6.97 2.52 7.84
CA VAL A 15 -6.57 3.01 6.52
C VAL A 15 -5.19 2.45 6.14
N TYR A 16 -4.23 2.50 7.05
CA TYR A 16 -2.90 1.95 6.78
C TYR A 16 -2.94 0.44 6.57
N GLU A 17 -3.72 -0.27 7.38
CA GLU A 17 -3.86 -1.72 7.24
C GLU A 17 -4.49 -2.08 5.89
N LEU A 18 -5.58 -1.41 5.53
CA LEU A 18 -6.25 -1.64 4.26
C LEU A 18 -5.35 -1.25 3.09
N GLY A 19 -4.69 -0.09 3.19
CA GLY A 19 -3.76 0.37 2.16
C GLY A 19 -2.61 -0.61 1.94
N ASN A 20 -2.05 -1.14 3.01
CA ASN A 20 -0.99 -2.14 2.95
C ASN A 20 -1.48 -3.40 2.21
N ARG A 21 -2.67 -3.88 2.55
CA ARG A 21 -3.25 -5.07 1.93
C ARG A 21 -3.51 -4.85 0.44
N VAL A 22 -4.12 -3.72 0.09
CA VAL A 22 -4.38 -3.37 -1.31
C VAL A 22 -3.08 -3.22 -2.09
N ALA A 23 -2.09 -2.54 -1.51
CA ALA A 23 -0.80 -2.32 -2.16
C ALA A 23 -0.08 -3.65 -2.42
N ARG A 24 -0.07 -4.56 -1.46
CA ARG A 24 0.57 -5.87 -1.64
C ARG A 24 -0.13 -6.68 -2.71
N SER A 25 -1.46 -6.64 -2.76
CA SER A 25 -2.23 -7.30 -3.80
C SER A 25 -1.95 -6.68 -5.16
N THR A 26 -1.86 -5.35 -5.24
CA THR A 26 -1.54 -4.64 -6.47
C THR A 26 -0.16 -5.06 -6.99
N ILE A 27 0.83 -5.13 -6.13
CA ILE A 27 2.18 -5.56 -6.51
C ILE A 27 2.15 -6.99 -7.05
N ALA A 28 1.48 -7.90 -6.36
CA ALA A 28 1.41 -9.31 -6.75
C ALA A 28 0.73 -9.48 -8.11
N VAL A 29 -0.40 -8.81 -8.32
CA VAL A 29 -1.13 -8.87 -9.58
C VAL A 29 -0.29 -8.26 -10.71
N THR A 30 0.32 -7.10 -10.46
CA THR A 30 1.13 -6.40 -11.45
C THR A 30 2.32 -7.28 -11.87
N ASP A 31 3.03 -7.86 -10.92
CA ASP A 31 4.18 -8.71 -11.22
C ASP A 31 3.75 -9.93 -12.03
N THR A 32 2.62 -10.53 -11.69
CA THR A 32 2.11 -11.70 -12.42
C THR A 32 1.77 -11.34 -13.87
N VAL A 33 1.09 -10.21 -14.08
CA VAL A 33 0.70 -9.78 -15.43
C VAL A 33 1.93 -9.42 -16.24
N VAL A 34 2.92 -8.74 -15.64
CA VAL A 34 4.17 -8.40 -16.32
C VAL A 34 4.90 -9.67 -16.76
N GLN A 35 4.98 -10.68 -15.89
CA GLN A 35 5.63 -11.95 -16.23
C GLN A 35 4.96 -12.66 -17.38
N ARG A 36 3.65 -12.49 -17.51
CA ARG A 36 2.88 -13.11 -18.61
C ARG A 36 2.88 -12.27 -19.87
N GLY A 37 3.56 -11.12 -19.88
CA GLY A 37 3.63 -10.24 -21.04
C GLY A 37 2.32 -9.51 -21.32
N GLY A 38 1.50 -9.27 -20.28
CA GLY A 38 0.20 -8.64 -20.42
C GLY A 38 0.24 -7.14 -20.64
N PHE A 39 1.41 -6.50 -20.49
CA PHE A 39 1.58 -5.06 -20.70
C PHE A 39 2.59 -4.82 -21.82
N LYS A 40 2.34 -3.80 -22.63
CA LYS A 40 3.22 -3.42 -23.74
C LYS A 40 4.09 -2.23 -23.30
N GLY A 41 5.11 -1.90 -24.12
CA GLY A 41 6.19 -0.95 -23.78
C GLY A 41 5.78 0.28 -23.00
N GLU A 42 4.87 1.11 -23.56
CA GLU A 42 4.45 2.33 -22.89
C GLU A 42 3.67 2.03 -21.61
N GLU A 43 2.88 0.96 -21.62
CA GLU A 43 2.13 0.53 -20.45
C GLU A 43 3.05 0.08 -19.32
N LEU A 44 4.18 -0.55 -19.66
CA LEU A 44 5.15 -1.01 -18.66
C LEU A 44 5.71 0.15 -17.83
N SER A 45 5.95 1.30 -18.46
CA SER A 45 6.44 2.47 -17.74
C SER A 45 5.40 2.95 -16.72
N THR A 46 4.14 3.07 -17.13
CA THR A 46 3.05 3.48 -16.26
C THR A 46 2.82 2.47 -15.14
N ILE A 47 2.85 1.19 -15.46
CA ILE A 47 2.66 0.12 -14.48
C ILE A 47 3.82 0.09 -13.50
N GLY A 48 5.05 0.35 -13.95
CA GLY A 48 6.20 0.45 -13.07
C GLY A 48 6.04 1.56 -12.05
N GLN A 49 5.51 2.72 -12.47
CA GLN A 49 5.24 3.82 -11.55
C GLN A 49 4.16 3.44 -10.53
N LEU A 50 3.11 2.77 -10.97
CA LEU A 50 2.05 2.30 -10.08
C LEU A 50 2.61 1.32 -9.05
N ARG A 51 3.46 0.40 -9.49
CA ARG A 51 4.09 -0.56 -8.60
C ARG A 51 4.96 0.14 -7.56
N ASP A 52 5.74 1.13 -7.98
CA ASP A 52 6.59 1.91 -7.07
C ASP A 52 5.75 2.64 -6.03
N GLN A 53 4.63 3.21 -6.44
CA GLN A 53 3.70 3.86 -5.51
C GLN A 53 3.13 2.87 -4.52
N ALA A 54 2.78 1.66 -4.97
CA ALA A 54 2.27 0.61 -4.09
C ALA A 54 3.34 0.18 -3.08
N VAL A 55 4.60 0.08 -3.50
CA VAL A 55 5.70 -0.23 -2.59
C VAL A 55 5.84 0.86 -1.53
N GLN A 56 5.72 2.14 -1.92
CA GLN A 56 5.78 3.24 -0.97
C GLN A 56 4.65 3.14 0.06
N VAL A 57 3.44 2.78 -0.37
CA VAL A 57 2.32 2.60 0.55
C VAL A 57 2.62 1.50 1.56
N VAL A 58 3.19 0.38 1.11
CA VAL A 58 3.57 -0.71 2.01
C VAL A 58 4.60 -0.24 3.03
N GLN A 59 5.61 0.50 2.58
CA GLN A 59 6.66 1.00 3.47
C GLN A 59 6.10 1.96 4.51
N LEU A 60 5.21 2.85 4.11
CA LEU A 60 4.57 3.78 5.03
C LEU A 60 3.70 3.06 6.06
N ALA A 61 2.93 2.07 5.60
CA ALA A 61 2.07 1.29 6.49
C ALA A 61 2.89 0.49 7.50
N GLU A 62 3.99 -0.10 7.04
CA GLU A 62 4.87 -0.87 7.94
C GLU A 62 5.57 0.04 8.95
N ALA A 63 5.99 1.23 8.53
CA ALA A 63 6.58 2.21 9.43
C ALA A 63 5.58 2.64 10.50
N PHE A 64 4.33 2.89 10.11
CA PHE A 64 3.29 3.25 11.05
C PHE A 64 3.04 2.13 12.06
N GLN A 65 2.93 0.90 11.58
CA GLN A 65 2.72 -0.26 12.45
C GLN A 65 3.89 -0.48 13.39
N SER A 66 5.10 -0.28 12.90
CA SER A 66 6.31 -0.43 13.71
C SER A 66 6.36 0.62 14.83
N GLU A 67 6.03 1.86 14.52
CA GLU A 67 5.98 2.91 15.53
C GLU A 67 4.92 2.62 16.59
N ALA A 68 3.74 2.18 16.16
CA ALA A 68 2.67 1.82 17.09
C ALA A 68 3.08 0.66 17.97
N ALA A 69 3.75 -0.34 17.42
CA ALA A 69 4.22 -1.50 18.16
C ALA A 69 5.37 -1.14 19.11
N GLY A 70 6.17 -0.16 18.75
CA GLY A 70 7.31 0.27 19.55
C GLY A 70 6.94 1.06 20.79
N GLU A 71 5.71 1.54 20.85
CA GLU A 71 5.22 2.26 22.02
C GLU A 71 4.58 1.30 23.03
#